data_a9fca1c6d15b0c8138764e09d5c14ce6
#
_entry.id   a9fca1c6d15b0c8138764e09d5c14ce6
#
_cell.length_a   1.000
_cell.length_b   1.000
_cell.length_c   1.000
_cell.angle_alpha   90.00
_cell.angle_beta   90.00
_cell.angle_gamma   90.00
#
_symmetry.space_group_name_H-M   'P 1'
#
loop_
_entity.id
_entity.type
_entity.pdbx_description
1 polymer ?
#
loop_
_entity_poly.entity_id
_entity_poly.type
_entity_poly.pdbx_seq_one_letter_code
_entity_poly.pdbx_strand_id
1 'polypeptide(L)'
;MLEKNLENCLNNAFKKAHSSNHEFVTTEHLLFCLLDNNEALKLLSACNVDIEKLTLELDKFLKDSIPENTDSNKDVQATLSFQRVIQRAVFHVQSTKGAEVTGANIIVALFSEKESYSVYLLKQQGMTRLDAVSYLSHGEEEESEDLEIDYQNEDGEESEQNALIKYATNLNQEASEGNIDPLIGRSNELERITQIISRRSKNNPLLVGESGVGKTAVVEGLAKNIVEGNVPDVLKNRQIFSLDMGTLLAGTKYRGDFEKRLKSILKELKKIEGSILFIDEIHTVIGAGATSGGVMDASNLLKPTLGKGSFTLVGSTTYTEYRNIFEKDRALSRRFQKVDIEEPSQEETLKILEGLKSKFEEHHELKYSKEALKSAVELSSKHINDKFLPDKAIDVVDEAGARLRLLKNNRRKTVSELDIQKVISLMARIPEKSVSKDDKVSLGKLEENLKRVIFGQDDAIEKLVSSIVMSRAGLGNEEKPIGSFLFAGPTGVGKTELSRQLSLSMGVELIRFDMSEYMERHTVSRLIGAPPGYVGYDQG
;
A
#
# COMPACT_ATOMS: atom_id res chain seq x y z
N MET A 1 18.44 7.36 -26.28
CA MET A 1 19.74 7.81 -26.82
C MET A 1 19.95 9.28 -26.45
N LEU A 2 21.18 9.79 -26.49
CA LEU A 2 21.42 11.24 -26.35
C LEU A 2 21.06 11.93 -27.68
N GLU A 3 20.42 13.10 -27.61
CA GLU A 3 20.16 13.92 -28.76
C GLU A 3 21.50 14.38 -29.39
N LYS A 4 21.60 14.42 -30.71
CA LYS A 4 22.82 14.77 -31.42
C LYS A 4 23.37 16.16 -31.07
N ASN A 5 22.47 17.13 -30.81
CA ASN A 5 22.84 18.46 -30.35
C ASN A 5 23.43 18.45 -28.95
N LEU A 6 22.91 17.59 -28.08
CA LEU A 6 23.44 17.41 -26.73
C LEU A 6 24.81 16.74 -26.73
N GLU A 7 25.03 15.74 -27.57
CA GLU A 7 26.37 15.14 -27.74
C GLU A 7 27.41 16.18 -28.14
N ASN A 8 27.05 17.09 -29.06
CA ASN A 8 27.92 18.20 -29.44
C ASN A 8 28.20 19.14 -28.27
N CYS A 9 27.19 19.47 -27.45
CA CYS A 9 27.37 20.29 -26.25
C CYS A 9 28.33 19.63 -25.25
N LEU A 10 28.18 18.32 -25.00
CA LEU A 10 29.08 17.59 -24.11
C LEU A 10 30.52 17.62 -24.61
N ASN A 11 30.73 17.37 -25.92
CA ASN A 11 32.05 17.44 -26.53
C ASN A 11 32.64 18.86 -26.44
N ASN A 12 31.83 19.90 -26.59
CA ASN A 12 32.27 21.29 -26.45
C ASN A 12 32.63 21.63 -25.00
N ALA A 13 31.96 21.07 -24.00
CA ALA A 13 32.34 21.24 -22.60
C ALA A 13 33.74 20.68 -22.31
N PHE A 14 34.09 19.52 -22.89
CA PHE A 14 35.45 18.96 -22.81
C PHE A 14 36.46 19.82 -23.54
N LYS A 15 36.14 20.29 -24.74
CA LYS A 15 37.02 21.18 -25.55
C LYS A 15 37.25 22.50 -24.81
N LYS A 16 36.24 23.11 -24.20
CA LYS A 16 36.33 24.35 -23.44
C LYS A 16 37.27 24.18 -22.24
N ALA A 17 37.12 23.10 -21.47
CA ALA A 17 37.98 22.80 -20.33
C ALA A 17 39.44 22.58 -20.79
N HIS A 18 39.63 21.84 -21.89
CA HIS A 18 40.97 21.62 -22.46
C HIS A 18 41.62 22.92 -22.97
N SER A 19 40.86 23.78 -23.68
CA SER A 19 41.35 25.05 -24.21
C SER A 19 41.69 26.07 -23.10
N SER A 20 40.99 25.97 -21.96
CA SER A 20 41.25 26.81 -20.77
C SER A 20 42.27 26.18 -19.84
N ASN A 21 42.90 25.07 -20.21
CA ASN A 21 43.93 24.34 -19.44
C ASN A 21 43.44 23.91 -18.05
N HIS A 22 42.15 23.57 -17.89
CA HIS A 22 41.57 23.13 -16.62
C HIS A 22 41.85 21.64 -16.39
N GLU A 23 42.00 21.25 -15.12
CA GLU A 23 42.23 19.86 -14.72
C GLU A 23 40.94 19.01 -14.85
N PHE A 24 39.78 19.61 -14.62
CA PHE A 24 38.49 18.91 -14.56
C PHE A 24 37.42 19.59 -15.43
N VAL A 25 36.54 18.75 -16.04
CA VAL A 25 35.26 19.20 -16.58
C VAL A 25 34.20 19.17 -15.48
N THR A 26 33.63 20.32 -15.17
CA THR A 26 32.66 20.50 -14.08
C THR A 26 31.24 20.76 -14.61
N THR A 27 30.26 20.80 -13.72
CA THR A 27 28.85 21.13 -14.02
C THR A 27 28.70 22.55 -14.58
N GLU A 28 29.63 23.46 -14.27
CA GLU A 28 29.66 24.84 -14.78
C GLU A 28 30.05 24.89 -16.25
N HIS A 29 31.03 24.04 -16.69
CA HIS A 29 31.32 23.87 -18.11
C HIS A 29 30.11 23.31 -18.86
N LEU A 30 29.39 22.37 -18.24
CA LEU A 30 28.20 21.79 -18.84
C LEU A 30 27.10 22.84 -19.03
N LEU A 31 26.77 23.61 -17.98
CA LEU A 31 25.77 24.67 -18.06
C LEU A 31 26.20 25.74 -19.09
N PHE A 32 27.47 26.15 -19.12
CA PHE A 32 27.98 27.11 -20.10
C PHE A 32 27.75 26.65 -21.54
N CYS A 33 28.02 25.37 -21.83
CA CYS A 33 27.82 24.83 -23.19
C CYS A 33 26.34 24.56 -23.50
N LEU A 34 25.50 24.36 -22.51
CA LEU A 34 24.04 24.25 -22.69
C LEU A 34 23.40 25.58 -23.08
N LEU A 35 24.06 26.72 -22.83
CA LEU A 35 23.60 28.03 -23.34
C LEU A 35 23.65 28.15 -24.86
N ASP A 36 24.31 27.22 -25.56
CA ASP A 36 24.30 27.13 -27.03
C ASP A 36 23.29 26.07 -27.55
N ASN A 37 22.57 25.37 -26.64
CA ASN A 37 21.62 24.34 -27.02
C ASN A 37 20.20 24.91 -27.09
N ASN A 38 19.51 24.72 -28.24
CA ASN A 38 18.20 25.29 -28.49
C ASN A 38 17.14 24.90 -27.44
N GLU A 39 17.08 23.63 -27.01
CA GLU A 39 16.11 23.16 -26.04
C GLU A 39 16.40 23.69 -24.63
N ALA A 40 17.68 23.79 -24.28
CA ALA A 40 18.08 24.39 -23.01
C ALA A 40 17.77 25.91 -23.00
N LEU A 41 18.05 26.62 -24.12
CA LEU A 41 17.72 28.04 -24.26
C LEU A 41 16.22 28.33 -24.15
N LYS A 42 15.38 27.54 -24.82
CA LYS A 42 13.92 27.66 -24.73
C LYS A 42 13.46 27.53 -23.27
N LEU A 43 13.95 26.53 -22.55
CA LEU A 43 13.65 26.31 -21.13
C LEU A 43 14.09 27.51 -20.28
N LEU A 44 15.33 27.97 -20.43
CA LEU A 44 15.86 29.10 -19.65
C LEU A 44 15.10 30.39 -19.91
N SER A 45 14.77 30.66 -21.18
CA SER A 45 13.97 31.83 -21.57
C SER A 45 12.54 31.76 -21.04
N ALA A 46 11.91 30.60 -21.07
CA ALA A 46 10.57 30.39 -20.51
C ALA A 46 10.54 30.57 -18.97
N CYS A 47 11.67 30.32 -18.31
CA CYS A 47 11.85 30.58 -16.88
C CYS A 47 12.32 32.02 -16.55
N ASN A 48 12.30 32.93 -17.51
CA ASN A 48 12.75 34.32 -17.37
C ASN A 48 14.20 34.48 -16.85
N VAL A 49 15.10 33.57 -17.23
CA VAL A 49 16.51 33.63 -16.89
C VAL A 49 17.23 34.59 -17.84
N ASP A 50 17.99 35.54 -17.29
CA ASP A 50 18.85 36.45 -18.05
C ASP A 50 20.10 35.71 -18.52
N ILE A 51 20.09 35.30 -19.79
CA ILE A 51 21.13 34.49 -20.41
C ILE A 51 22.46 35.25 -20.49
N GLU A 52 22.43 36.55 -20.78
CA GLU A 52 23.66 37.37 -20.87
C GLU A 52 24.37 37.46 -19.52
N LYS A 53 23.62 37.74 -18.47
CA LYS A 53 24.14 37.79 -17.10
C LYS A 53 24.65 36.44 -16.66
N LEU A 54 23.93 35.34 -16.94
CA LEU A 54 24.34 33.98 -16.60
C LEU A 54 25.67 33.60 -17.30
N THR A 55 25.79 33.96 -18.59
CA THR A 55 26.99 33.70 -19.38
C THR A 55 28.21 34.43 -18.79
N LEU A 56 28.07 35.70 -18.43
CA LEU A 56 29.14 36.51 -17.83
C LEU A 56 29.60 35.95 -16.47
N GLU A 57 28.65 35.56 -15.63
CA GLU A 57 28.96 35.03 -14.29
C GLU A 57 29.61 33.62 -14.37
N LEU A 58 29.15 32.77 -15.32
CA LEU A 58 29.79 31.48 -15.58
C LEU A 58 31.21 31.64 -16.15
N ASP A 59 31.43 32.52 -17.15
CA ASP A 59 32.74 32.71 -17.73
C ASP A 59 33.75 33.27 -16.70
N LYS A 60 33.29 34.15 -15.82
CA LYS A 60 34.09 34.63 -14.72
C LYS A 60 34.46 33.50 -13.75
N PHE A 61 33.51 32.70 -13.33
CA PHE A 61 33.73 31.56 -12.42
C PHE A 61 34.71 30.55 -13.00
N LEU A 62 34.51 30.20 -14.31
CA LEU A 62 35.39 29.27 -15.02
C LEU A 62 36.84 29.75 -15.06
N LYS A 63 37.09 31.09 -15.14
CA LYS A 63 38.43 31.66 -15.15
C LYS A 63 39.05 31.76 -13.76
N ASP A 64 38.25 32.08 -12.75
CA ASP A 64 38.78 32.46 -11.44
C ASP A 64 38.85 31.29 -10.44
N SER A 65 38.04 30.23 -10.63
CA SER A 65 37.77 29.24 -9.57
C SER A 65 38.15 27.81 -9.90
N ILE A 66 38.46 27.49 -11.16
CA ILE A 66 38.80 26.13 -11.54
C ILE A 66 40.31 25.94 -11.57
N PRO A 67 40.86 24.86 -10.94
CA PRO A 67 42.29 24.57 -10.96
C PRO A 67 42.81 24.34 -12.39
N GLU A 68 43.92 24.99 -12.68
CA GLU A 68 44.65 24.78 -13.94
C GLU A 68 45.49 23.50 -13.86
N ASN A 69 45.57 22.81 -14.98
CA ASN A 69 46.36 21.59 -15.10
C ASN A 69 47.87 21.95 -15.15
N THR A 70 48.62 21.45 -14.19
CA THR A 70 50.07 21.68 -14.11
C THR A 70 50.87 20.84 -15.08
N ASP A 71 50.26 19.77 -15.67
CA ASP A 71 50.88 18.86 -16.63
C ASP A 71 50.15 18.93 -17.97
N SER A 72 50.72 19.56 -18.97
CA SER A 72 50.16 19.76 -20.34
C SER A 72 49.83 18.48 -21.10
N ASN A 73 50.16 17.30 -20.59
CA ASN A 73 50.00 16.00 -21.24
C ASN A 73 48.91 15.11 -20.60
N LYS A 74 48.17 15.60 -19.59
CA LYS A 74 47.08 14.82 -19.02
C LYS A 74 45.72 15.18 -19.64
N ASP A 75 44.96 14.18 -20.01
CA ASP A 75 43.57 14.34 -20.46
C ASP A 75 42.69 14.91 -19.38
N VAL A 76 41.81 15.83 -19.73
CA VAL A 76 40.86 16.45 -18.82
C VAL A 76 39.86 15.42 -18.32
N GLN A 77 39.67 15.31 -16.99
CA GLN A 77 38.76 14.33 -16.39
C GLN A 77 37.42 14.95 -16.01
N ALA A 78 36.34 14.20 -16.23
CA ALA A 78 35.02 14.63 -15.78
C ALA A 78 34.85 14.44 -14.27
N THR A 79 34.35 15.47 -13.57
CA THR A 79 34.01 15.37 -12.14
C THR A 79 32.89 14.37 -11.89
N LEU A 80 32.82 13.82 -10.68
CA LEU A 80 31.74 12.93 -10.27
C LEU A 80 30.36 13.57 -10.39
N SER A 81 30.25 14.88 -10.11
CA SER A 81 29.00 15.65 -10.24
C SER A 81 28.55 15.74 -11.70
N PHE A 82 29.48 15.99 -12.62
CA PHE A 82 29.22 16.01 -14.06
C PHE A 82 28.67 14.65 -14.54
N GLN A 83 29.34 13.56 -14.14
CA GLN A 83 28.89 12.20 -14.52
C GLN A 83 27.52 11.86 -13.96
N ARG A 84 27.26 12.20 -12.67
CA ARG A 84 25.96 11.97 -12.01
C ARG A 84 24.82 12.72 -12.69
N VAL A 85 25.05 13.97 -13.11
CA VAL A 85 24.03 14.75 -13.81
C VAL A 85 23.60 14.06 -15.11
N ILE A 86 24.56 13.62 -15.91
CA ILE A 86 24.26 12.91 -17.16
C ILE A 86 23.54 11.59 -16.90
N GLN A 87 24.02 10.77 -15.95
CA GLN A 87 23.38 9.51 -15.61
C GLN A 87 21.93 9.69 -15.12
N ARG A 88 21.67 10.70 -14.30
CA ARG A 88 20.33 11.02 -13.84
C ARG A 88 19.40 11.47 -14.96
N ALA A 89 19.88 12.29 -15.88
CA ALA A 89 19.09 12.70 -17.05
C ALA A 89 18.71 11.50 -17.92
N VAL A 90 19.67 10.60 -18.20
CA VAL A 90 19.42 9.36 -18.95
C VAL A 90 18.40 8.48 -18.22
N PHE A 91 18.58 8.27 -16.93
CA PHE A 91 17.68 7.44 -16.13
C PHE A 91 16.26 8.03 -16.08
N HIS A 92 16.14 9.35 -15.95
CA HIS A 92 14.85 10.04 -15.95
C HIS A 92 14.09 9.85 -17.27
N VAL A 93 14.76 10.03 -18.41
CA VAL A 93 14.14 9.85 -19.73
C VAL A 93 13.77 8.39 -19.98
N GLN A 94 14.58 7.44 -19.55
CA GLN A 94 14.23 6.01 -19.63
C GLN A 94 13.00 5.65 -18.79
N SER A 95 12.85 6.25 -17.60
CA SER A 95 11.69 6.00 -16.73
C SER A 95 10.39 6.63 -17.26
N THR A 96 10.47 7.73 -18.00
CA THR A 96 9.32 8.42 -18.62
C THR A 96 8.98 7.95 -20.03
N LYS A 97 9.63 6.87 -20.53
CA LYS A 97 9.49 6.36 -21.91
C LYS A 97 9.79 7.39 -23.01
N GLY A 98 10.56 8.43 -22.70
CA GLY A 98 11.04 9.40 -23.68
C GLY A 98 12.05 8.77 -24.65
N ALA A 99 12.06 9.22 -25.91
CA ALA A 99 12.92 8.65 -26.95
C ALA A 99 14.38 9.08 -26.80
N GLU A 100 14.65 10.34 -26.47
CA GLU A 100 16.00 10.93 -26.44
C GLU A 100 16.17 11.89 -25.27
N VAL A 101 17.41 12.01 -24.77
CA VAL A 101 17.78 12.95 -23.70
C VAL A 101 18.14 14.29 -24.33
N THR A 102 17.42 15.34 -23.97
CA THR A 102 17.59 16.70 -24.48
C THR A 102 18.39 17.59 -23.51
N GLY A 103 18.81 18.79 -23.98
CA GLY A 103 19.47 19.78 -23.12
C GLY A 103 18.61 20.24 -21.92
N ALA A 104 17.30 20.31 -22.11
CA ALA A 104 16.36 20.63 -21.05
C ALA A 104 16.34 19.55 -19.93
N ASN A 105 16.44 18.27 -20.27
CA ASN A 105 16.54 17.18 -19.28
C ASN A 105 17.81 17.30 -18.43
N ILE A 106 18.93 17.76 -19.04
CA ILE A 106 20.19 18.00 -18.31
C ILE A 106 20.03 19.15 -17.31
N ILE A 107 19.36 20.24 -17.69
CA ILE A 107 19.10 21.36 -16.74
C ILE A 107 18.29 20.89 -15.53
N VAL A 108 17.25 20.09 -15.74
CA VAL A 108 16.46 19.50 -14.63
C VAL A 108 17.34 18.61 -13.74
N ALA A 109 18.22 17.80 -14.33
CA ALA A 109 19.13 16.94 -13.60
C ALA A 109 20.20 17.74 -12.80
N LEU A 110 20.66 18.90 -13.32
CA LEU A 110 21.59 19.82 -12.64
C LEU A 110 21.07 20.24 -11.26
N PHE A 111 19.78 20.54 -11.11
CA PHE A 111 19.20 20.93 -9.83
C PHE A 111 19.34 19.87 -8.72
N SER A 112 19.70 18.64 -9.05
CA SER A 112 19.96 17.58 -8.07
C SER A 112 21.33 17.73 -7.38
N GLU A 113 22.28 18.48 -7.99
CA GLU A 113 23.59 18.77 -7.40
C GLU A 113 23.54 20.11 -6.63
N LYS A 114 22.97 20.08 -5.43
CA LYS A 114 22.64 21.27 -4.62
C LYS A 114 23.84 22.18 -4.30
N GLU A 115 25.04 21.62 -4.28
CA GLU A 115 26.30 22.32 -3.97
C GLU A 115 27.01 22.87 -5.20
N SER A 116 26.47 22.64 -6.43
CA SER A 116 27.02 23.18 -7.66
C SER A 116 26.78 24.69 -7.78
N TYR A 117 27.81 25.41 -8.22
CA TYR A 117 27.70 26.84 -8.51
C TYR A 117 26.71 27.12 -9.65
N SER A 118 26.60 26.22 -10.63
CA SER A 118 25.58 26.28 -11.69
C SER A 118 24.17 26.40 -11.11
N VAL A 119 23.84 25.58 -10.10
CA VAL A 119 22.52 25.61 -9.43
C VAL A 119 22.34 26.87 -8.59
N TYR A 120 23.41 27.36 -7.99
CA TYR A 120 23.37 28.63 -7.26
C TYR A 120 23.01 29.80 -8.19
N LEU A 121 23.64 29.89 -9.36
CA LEU A 121 23.37 30.95 -10.34
C LEU A 121 21.93 30.90 -10.88
N LEU A 122 21.44 29.72 -11.22
CA LEU A 122 20.05 29.55 -11.68
C LEU A 122 19.04 29.96 -10.59
N LYS A 123 19.29 29.61 -9.35
CA LYS A 123 18.44 30.01 -8.22
C LYS A 123 18.52 31.51 -7.93
N GLN A 124 19.67 32.14 -8.06
CA GLN A 124 19.85 33.57 -7.88
C GLN A 124 19.02 34.38 -8.87
N GLN A 125 18.78 33.83 -10.05
CA GLN A 125 17.91 34.41 -11.07
C GLN A 125 16.42 34.00 -10.93
N GLY A 126 16.08 33.33 -9.80
CA GLY A 126 14.70 32.97 -9.47
C GLY A 126 14.22 31.64 -10.04
N MET A 127 15.04 30.93 -10.83
CA MET A 127 14.67 29.65 -11.40
C MET A 127 14.73 28.52 -10.37
N THR A 128 13.65 27.75 -10.29
CA THR A 128 13.57 26.56 -9.45
C THR A 128 13.54 25.28 -10.27
N ARG A 129 13.85 24.15 -9.65
CA ARG A 129 13.68 22.84 -10.31
C ARG A 129 12.26 22.61 -10.80
N LEU A 130 11.29 23.17 -10.10
CA LEU A 130 9.87 23.01 -10.37
C LEU A 130 9.50 23.69 -11.71
N ASP A 131 10.02 24.90 -11.93
CA ASP A 131 9.82 25.65 -13.16
C ASP A 131 10.38 24.88 -14.36
N ALA A 132 11.60 24.30 -14.20
CA ALA A 132 12.23 23.49 -15.22
C ALA A 132 11.45 22.21 -15.56
N VAL A 133 10.87 21.54 -14.54
CA VAL A 133 10.05 20.34 -14.75
C VAL A 133 8.70 20.68 -15.36
N SER A 134 8.07 21.79 -14.94
CA SER A 134 6.80 22.26 -15.49
C SER A 134 6.91 22.56 -16.99
N TYR A 135 7.99 23.19 -17.41
CA TYR A 135 8.25 23.43 -18.83
C TYR A 135 8.35 22.13 -19.63
N LEU A 136 9.08 21.12 -19.14
CA LEU A 136 9.19 19.83 -19.84
C LEU A 136 7.86 19.07 -19.94
N SER A 137 6.94 19.28 -19.00
CA SER A 137 5.63 18.62 -19.02
C SER A 137 4.58 19.36 -19.88
N HIS A 138 4.78 20.64 -20.18
CA HIS A 138 3.87 21.45 -20.99
C HIS A 138 4.47 21.87 -22.34
N GLY A 139 5.78 21.72 -22.56
CA GLY A 139 6.48 22.10 -23.80
C GLY A 139 6.40 21.07 -24.93
N GLU A 140 5.81 19.90 -24.74
CA GLU A 140 5.62 18.89 -25.80
C GLU A 140 4.30 19.05 -26.58
N GLU A 141 3.51 20.09 -26.33
CA GLU A 141 2.18 20.29 -26.97
C GLU A 141 2.18 21.24 -28.19
N GLU A 142 3.32 21.77 -28.65
CA GLU A 142 3.33 22.73 -29.77
C GLU A 142 3.74 22.21 -31.16
N GLU A 143 3.90 20.91 -31.40
CA GLU A 143 4.08 20.37 -32.76
C GLU A 143 3.28 19.09 -33.03
N SER A 144 1.97 19.19 -33.08
CA SER A 144 1.12 18.31 -33.90
C SER A 144 -0.12 19.07 -34.33
N GLU A 145 -0.10 19.47 -35.60
CA GLU A 145 -1.23 20.09 -36.30
C GLU A 145 -2.48 19.19 -36.28
N ASP A 146 -3.63 19.87 -36.08
CA ASP A 146 -4.97 19.49 -36.52
C ASP A 146 -5.61 18.24 -35.94
N LEU A 147 -6.16 18.39 -34.74
CA LEU A 147 -7.52 17.98 -34.44
C LEU A 147 -8.08 18.96 -33.40
N GLU A 148 -8.85 19.92 -33.87
CA GLU A 148 -9.67 20.81 -33.04
C GLU A 148 -10.60 19.95 -32.17
N ILE A 149 -10.21 19.73 -30.91
CA ILE A 149 -11.12 19.50 -29.83
C ILE A 149 -11.01 20.73 -28.94
N ASP A 150 -12.05 21.52 -29.05
CA ASP A 150 -12.35 22.76 -28.35
C ASP A 150 -12.18 22.58 -26.84
N TYR A 151 -10.95 22.79 -26.31
CA TYR A 151 -10.72 23.08 -24.91
C TYR A 151 -10.71 24.59 -24.75
N GLN A 152 -11.90 25.15 -24.76
CA GLN A 152 -12.11 26.50 -24.27
C GLN A 152 -11.58 26.59 -22.84
N ASN A 153 -10.67 27.54 -22.65
CA ASN A 153 -10.24 28.06 -21.35
C ASN A 153 -11.43 28.20 -20.40
N GLU A 154 -11.53 27.28 -19.44
CA GLU A 154 -12.30 27.46 -18.23
C GLU A 154 -11.33 27.57 -17.02
N ASP A 155 -10.48 28.57 -17.03
CA ASP A 155 -10.06 29.27 -15.84
C ASP A 155 -11.25 30.11 -15.36
N GLY A 156 -12.16 29.49 -14.70
CA GLY A 156 -13.36 30.10 -14.20
C GLY A 156 -14.46 29.06 -14.07
N GLU A 157 -14.63 28.50 -12.90
CA GLU A 157 -15.83 27.72 -12.54
C GLU A 157 -16.04 26.40 -13.31
N GLU A 158 -15.06 25.48 -13.35
CA GLU A 158 -15.40 24.06 -13.41
C GLU A 158 -16.30 23.79 -12.23
N SER A 159 -17.56 23.59 -12.56
CA SER A 159 -18.68 23.50 -11.65
C SER A 159 -18.29 22.68 -10.42
N GLU A 160 -18.19 23.36 -9.28
CA GLU A 160 -18.01 22.76 -7.94
C GLU A 160 -19.07 21.69 -7.63
N GLN A 161 -19.99 21.42 -8.55
CA GLN A 161 -21.11 20.50 -8.44
C GLN A 161 -20.79 19.04 -8.81
N ASN A 162 -19.58 18.72 -9.31
CA ASN A 162 -19.27 17.38 -9.78
C ASN A 162 -18.14 16.65 -9.00
N ALA A 163 -17.52 17.32 -8.01
CA ALA A 163 -16.39 16.71 -7.28
C ALA A 163 -16.85 15.50 -6.46
N LEU A 164 -18.03 15.57 -5.86
CA LEU A 164 -18.57 14.45 -5.07
C LEU A 164 -18.84 13.21 -5.94
N ILE A 165 -19.42 13.41 -7.13
CA ILE A 165 -19.71 12.31 -8.09
C ILE A 165 -18.41 11.71 -8.63
N LYS A 166 -17.37 12.53 -8.82
CA LYS A 166 -16.08 12.09 -9.40
C LYS A 166 -15.22 11.30 -8.41
N TYR A 167 -15.26 11.65 -7.12
CA TYR A 167 -14.34 11.14 -6.12
C TYR A 167 -15.00 10.35 -4.98
N ALA A 168 -16.33 10.25 -4.98
CA ALA A 168 -17.06 9.49 -3.96
C ALA A 168 -18.22 8.71 -4.57
N THR A 169 -18.42 7.50 -4.08
CA THR A 169 -19.54 6.63 -4.47
C THR A 169 -20.71 6.84 -3.52
N ASN A 170 -21.91 7.04 -4.03
CA ASN A 170 -23.13 7.13 -3.21
C ASN A 170 -23.60 5.72 -2.85
N LEU A 171 -23.37 5.28 -1.60
CA LEU A 171 -23.76 3.94 -1.16
C LEU A 171 -25.28 3.73 -1.10
N ASN A 172 -26.07 4.78 -0.94
CA ASN A 172 -27.54 4.63 -0.99
C ASN A 172 -28.00 4.28 -2.41
N GLN A 173 -27.36 4.87 -3.42
CA GLN A 173 -27.64 4.53 -4.81
C GLN A 173 -27.24 3.08 -5.12
N GLU A 174 -26.04 2.67 -4.76
CA GLU A 174 -25.56 1.29 -4.89
C GLU A 174 -26.51 0.29 -4.21
N ALA A 175 -27.02 0.66 -3.02
CA ALA A 175 -28.00 -0.15 -2.29
C ALA A 175 -29.33 -0.27 -3.06
N SER A 176 -29.81 0.82 -3.67
CA SER A 176 -31.06 0.83 -4.44
C SER A 176 -30.94 0.02 -5.74
N GLU A 177 -29.75 -0.01 -6.34
CA GLU A 177 -29.45 -0.80 -7.54
C GLU A 177 -29.20 -2.29 -7.22
N GLY A 178 -29.12 -2.67 -5.94
CA GLY A 178 -28.89 -4.05 -5.50
C GLY A 178 -27.43 -4.50 -5.52
N ASN A 179 -26.49 -3.57 -5.71
CA ASN A 179 -25.05 -3.85 -5.78
C ASN A 179 -24.42 -4.13 -4.41
N ILE A 180 -25.12 -3.79 -3.31
CA ILE A 180 -24.63 -4.02 -1.95
C ILE A 180 -25.05 -5.38 -1.43
N ASP A 181 -24.10 -6.06 -0.80
CA ASP A 181 -24.32 -7.35 -0.16
C ASP A 181 -25.22 -7.23 1.09
N PRO A 182 -26.00 -8.27 1.42
CA PRO A 182 -26.78 -8.25 2.63
C PRO A 182 -25.87 -8.30 3.86
N LEU A 183 -26.04 -7.36 4.78
CA LEU A 183 -25.36 -7.40 6.08
C LEU A 183 -26.06 -8.41 6.99
N ILE A 184 -25.32 -9.38 7.47
CA ILE A 184 -25.84 -10.46 8.33
C ILE A 184 -25.20 -10.35 9.71
N GLY A 185 -26.04 -10.33 10.73
CA GLY A 185 -25.60 -10.03 12.08
C GLY A 185 -25.28 -8.54 12.26
N ARG A 186 -24.37 -8.19 13.16
CA ARG A 186 -23.89 -6.82 13.40
C ARG A 186 -24.99 -5.82 13.84
N SER A 187 -26.09 -6.29 14.39
CA SER A 187 -27.18 -5.43 14.87
C SER A 187 -26.72 -4.47 15.98
N ASN A 188 -25.88 -4.95 16.90
CA ASN A 188 -25.38 -4.15 18.02
C ASN A 188 -24.46 -3.02 17.53
N GLU A 189 -23.58 -3.32 16.55
CA GLU A 189 -22.69 -2.35 15.95
C GLU A 189 -23.46 -1.29 15.16
N LEU A 190 -24.47 -1.70 14.37
CA LEU A 190 -25.37 -0.77 13.67
C LEU A 190 -26.13 0.13 14.62
N GLU A 191 -26.70 -0.43 15.70
CA GLU A 191 -27.39 0.36 16.73
C GLU A 191 -26.41 1.37 17.35
N ARG A 192 -25.19 0.93 17.68
CA ARG A 192 -24.16 1.79 18.26
C ARG A 192 -23.74 2.92 17.31
N ILE A 193 -23.55 2.64 16.03
CA ILE A 193 -23.24 3.65 15.01
C ILE A 193 -24.41 4.66 14.92
N THR A 194 -25.62 4.17 14.85
CA THR A 194 -26.84 5.00 14.82
C THR A 194 -26.95 5.93 16.02
N GLN A 195 -26.71 5.41 17.23
CA GLN A 195 -26.66 6.21 18.46
C GLN A 195 -25.59 7.30 18.38
N ILE A 196 -24.40 6.98 17.89
CA ILE A 196 -23.29 7.94 17.78
C ILE A 196 -23.63 9.04 16.78
N ILE A 197 -24.13 8.70 15.59
CA ILE A 197 -24.51 9.67 14.56
C ILE A 197 -25.59 10.63 15.06
N SER A 198 -26.48 10.17 15.92
CA SER A 198 -27.57 10.97 16.50
C SER A 198 -27.13 11.91 17.63
N ARG A 199 -25.86 11.85 18.06
CA ARG A 199 -25.35 12.71 19.15
C ARG A 199 -25.08 14.14 18.65
N ARG A 200 -25.20 15.10 19.57
CA ARG A 200 -24.86 16.50 19.32
C ARG A 200 -23.36 16.76 19.16
N SER A 201 -22.53 15.98 19.85
CA SER A 201 -21.06 16.07 19.83
C SER A 201 -20.47 14.69 19.81
N LYS A 202 -19.26 14.54 19.29
CA LYS A 202 -18.61 13.23 19.03
C LYS A 202 -19.52 12.31 18.21
N ASN A 203 -20.16 12.89 17.20
CA ASN A 203 -21.11 12.21 16.32
C ASN A 203 -20.44 11.50 15.12
N ASN A 204 -19.11 11.40 15.13
CA ASN A 204 -18.36 10.72 14.09
C ASN A 204 -17.92 9.33 14.61
N PRO A 205 -18.52 8.23 14.15
CA PRO A 205 -18.07 6.90 14.50
C PRO A 205 -16.74 6.55 13.82
N LEU A 206 -15.86 5.92 14.59
CA LEU A 206 -14.62 5.34 14.08
C LEU A 206 -14.66 3.83 14.30
N LEU A 207 -14.79 3.08 13.23
CA LEU A 207 -14.82 1.63 13.24
C LEU A 207 -13.38 1.11 13.39
N VAL A 208 -13.12 0.42 14.48
CA VAL A 208 -11.78 -0.10 14.79
C VAL A 208 -11.85 -1.63 14.86
N GLY A 209 -11.03 -2.30 14.08
CA GLY A 209 -10.98 -3.76 14.03
C GLY A 209 -9.90 -4.22 13.05
N GLU A 210 -9.54 -5.47 13.10
CA GLU A 210 -8.53 -6.05 12.21
C GLU A 210 -8.97 -6.01 10.74
N SER A 211 -8.03 -6.21 9.81
CA SER A 211 -8.35 -6.26 8.38
C SER A 211 -9.23 -7.48 8.08
N GLY A 212 -10.24 -7.32 7.22
CA GLY A 212 -11.11 -8.44 6.82
C GLY A 212 -12.24 -8.80 7.78
N VAL A 213 -12.43 -8.10 8.94
CA VAL A 213 -13.55 -8.39 9.86
C VAL A 213 -14.89 -7.82 9.41
N GLY A 214 -14.95 -7.09 8.28
CA GLY A 214 -16.18 -6.56 7.69
C GLY A 214 -16.53 -5.12 8.10
N LYS A 215 -15.55 -4.26 8.37
CA LYS A 215 -15.78 -2.83 8.70
C LYS A 215 -16.54 -2.09 7.60
N THR A 216 -16.15 -2.26 6.36
CA THR A 216 -16.77 -1.65 5.18
C THR A 216 -18.20 -2.17 5.00
N ALA A 217 -18.41 -3.47 5.15
CA ALA A 217 -19.72 -4.12 5.04
C ALA A 217 -20.75 -3.57 6.07
N VAL A 218 -20.29 -3.16 7.26
CA VAL A 218 -21.19 -2.53 8.26
C VAL A 218 -21.73 -1.19 7.76
N VAL A 219 -20.90 -0.39 7.09
CA VAL A 219 -21.33 0.92 6.52
C VAL A 219 -22.24 0.74 5.32
N GLU A 220 -21.92 -0.21 4.45
CA GLU A 220 -22.75 -0.61 3.32
C GLU A 220 -24.11 -1.13 3.79
N GLY A 221 -24.12 -1.97 4.83
CA GLY A 221 -25.36 -2.46 5.46
C GLY A 221 -26.17 -1.32 6.10
N LEU A 222 -25.53 -0.29 6.66
CA LEU A 222 -26.23 0.91 7.13
C LEU A 222 -26.90 1.65 5.97
N ALA A 223 -26.21 1.82 4.84
CA ALA A 223 -26.77 2.45 3.65
C ALA A 223 -28.00 1.69 3.15
N LYS A 224 -27.91 0.35 3.08
CA LYS A 224 -29.02 -0.52 2.70
C LYS A 224 -30.21 -0.38 3.64
N ASN A 225 -29.98 -0.38 4.95
CA ASN A 225 -31.04 -0.18 5.95
C ASN A 225 -31.71 1.20 5.83
N ILE A 226 -30.95 2.25 5.46
CA ILE A 226 -31.52 3.57 5.20
C ILE A 226 -32.46 3.53 3.99
N VAL A 227 -32.05 2.89 2.90
CA VAL A 227 -32.85 2.75 1.67
C VAL A 227 -34.12 1.92 1.92
N GLU A 228 -34.02 0.83 2.66
CA GLU A 228 -35.14 -0.04 3.03
C GLU A 228 -36.06 0.58 4.09
N GLY A 229 -35.68 1.70 4.71
CA GLY A 229 -36.43 2.36 5.77
C GLY A 229 -36.34 1.68 7.13
N ASN A 230 -35.43 0.72 7.31
CA ASN A 230 -35.20 -0.04 8.55
C ASN A 230 -34.33 0.71 9.56
N VAL A 231 -34.44 2.04 9.62
CA VAL A 231 -33.66 2.89 10.51
C VAL A 231 -34.57 3.86 11.26
N PRO A 232 -34.14 4.40 12.42
CA PRO A 232 -34.85 5.48 13.12
C PRO A 232 -35.04 6.72 12.21
N ASP A 233 -36.10 7.50 12.50
CA ASP A 233 -36.47 8.68 11.69
C ASP A 233 -35.34 9.68 11.47
N VAL A 234 -34.39 9.76 12.40
CA VAL A 234 -33.21 10.64 12.34
C VAL A 234 -32.27 10.29 11.17
N LEU A 235 -32.30 9.04 10.68
CA LEU A 235 -31.44 8.54 9.62
C LEU A 235 -32.15 8.36 8.27
N LYS A 236 -33.48 8.38 8.19
CA LYS A 236 -34.26 8.04 6.99
C LYS A 236 -33.88 8.84 5.73
N ASN A 237 -33.46 10.10 5.90
CA ASN A 237 -33.12 10.99 4.77
C ASN A 237 -31.61 11.20 4.61
N ARG A 238 -30.78 10.40 5.28
CA ARG A 238 -29.33 10.56 5.20
C ARG A 238 -28.76 9.84 4.00
N GLN A 239 -27.73 10.43 3.41
CA GLN A 239 -26.97 9.84 2.29
C GLN A 239 -25.55 9.55 2.73
N ILE A 240 -25.06 8.37 2.40
CA ILE A 240 -23.71 7.94 2.71
C ILE A 240 -22.87 7.95 1.43
N PHE A 241 -21.77 8.71 1.48
CA PHE A 241 -20.81 8.82 0.39
C PHE A 241 -19.50 8.16 0.81
N SER A 242 -19.08 7.13 0.10
CA SER A 242 -17.79 6.47 0.30
C SER A 242 -16.72 7.17 -0.53
N LEU A 243 -15.68 7.69 0.12
CA LEU A 243 -14.57 8.37 -0.54
C LEU A 243 -13.65 7.36 -1.22
N ASP A 244 -13.47 7.51 -2.53
CA ASP A 244 -12.49 6.72 -3.28
C ASP A 244 -11.11 7.37 -3.21
N MET A 245 -10.27 6.82 -2.34
CA MET A 245 -8.91 7.30 -2.16
C MET A 245 -8.02 7.07 -3.40
N GLY A 246 -8.27 6.00 -4.15
CA GLY A 246 -7.53 5.71 -5.39
C GLY A 246 -7.74 6.79 -6.43
N THR A 247 -9.00 7.12 -6.71
CA THR A 247 -9.37 8.17 -7.67
C THR A 247 -8.97 9.57 -7.18
N LEU A 248 -9.06 9.82 -5.86
CA LEU A 248 -8.67 11.11 -5.28
C LEU A 248 -7.17 11.38 -5.42
N LEU A 249 -6.34 10.33 -5.32
CA LEU A 249 -4.88 10.40 -5.44
C LEU A 249 -4.40 10.26 -6.89
N ALA A 250 -5.18 9.65 -7.77
CA ALA A 250 -4.80 9.45 -9.17
C ALA A 250 -4.51 10.80 -9.86
N GLY A 251 -3.33 10.90 -10.49
CA GLY A 251 -2.90 12.11 -11.20
C GLY A 251 -2.52 13.30 -10.31
N THR A 252 -2.56 13.20 -8.98
CA THR A 252 -2.03 14.25 -8.10
C THR A 252 -0.52 14.19 -8.05
N LYS A 253 0.16 15.17 -8.61
CA LYS A 253 1.62 15.30 -8.54
C LYS A 253 2.06 16.06 -7.28
N TYR A 254 1.19 16.89 -6.72
CA TYR A 254 1.48 17.79 -5.60
C TYR A 254 0.45 17.67 -4.49
N ARG A 255 0.91 17.90 -3.26
CA ARG A 255 0.05 17.98 -2.06
C ARG A 255 -1.12 18.96 -2.24
N GLY A 256 -0.90 20.06 -2.94
CA GLY A 256 -1.92 21.08 -3.18
C GLY A 256 -3.12 20.61 -4.01
N ASP A 257 -2.90 19.67 -4.95
CA ASP A 257 -3.99 19.15 -5.80
C ASP A 257 -4.93 18.27 -4.99
N PHE A 258 -4.37 17.39 -4.16
CA PHE A 258 -5.14 16.58 -3.22
C PHE A 258 -5.95 17.45 -2.24
N GLU A 259 -5.30 18.49 -1.66
CA GLU A 259 -5.98 19.42 -0.74
C GLU A 259 -7.12 20.18 -1.42
N LYS A 260 -6.95 20.61 -2.67
CA LYS A 260 -8.00 21.27 -3.47
C LYS A 260 -9.18 20.31 -3.71
N ARG A 261 -8.92 19.09 -4.18
CA ARG A 261 -9.95 18.07 -4.44
C ARG A 261 -10.73 17.73 -3.16
N LEU A 262 -10.04 17.49 -2.05
CA LEU A 262 -10.68 17.20 -0.78
C LEU A 262 -11.52 18.39 -0.28
N LYS A 263 -11.03 19.64 -0.43
CA LYS A 263 -11.79 20.84 -0.08
C LYS A 263 -13.07 20.98 -0.90
N SER A 264 -13.02 20.68 -2.20
CA SER A 264 -14.21 20.70 -3.07
C SER A 264 -15.25 19.70 -2.62
N ILE A 265 -14.85 18.44 -2.35
CA ILE A 265 -15.73 17.39 -1.82
C ILE A 265 -16.39 17.83 -0.50
N LEU A 266 -15.58 18.34 0.44
CA LEU A 266 -16.10 18.81 1.73
C LEU A 266 -17.04 20.02 1.59
N LYS A 267 -16.87 20.85 0.58
CA LYS A 267 -17.75 21.98 0.28
C LYS A 267 -19.10 21.52 -0.28
N GLU A 268 -19.08 20.51 -1.15
CA GLU A 268 -20.31 19.90 -1.68
C GLU A 268 -21.09 19.13 -0.61
N LEU A 269 -20.42 18.32 0.18
CA LEU A 269 -21.04 17.60 1.30
C LEU A 269 -21.78 18.52 2.27
N LYS A 270 -21.25 19.73 2.51
CA LYS A 270 -21.90 20.72 3.38
C LYS A 270 -23.20 21.26 2.81
N LYS A 271 -23.41 21.20 1.49
CA LYS A 271 -24.65 21.63 0.84
C LYS A 271 -25.76 20.59 0.97
N ILE A 272 -25.39 19.31 1.23
CA ILE A 272 -26.33 18.20 1.37
C ILE A 272 -26.62 18.00 2.86
N GLU A 273 -27.82 18.37 3.28
CA GLU A 273 -28.24 18.22 4.67
C GLU A 273 -28.25 16.73 5.07
N GLY A 274 -27.65 16.42 6.21
CA GLY A 274 -27.60 15.05 6.72
C GLY A 274 -26.62 14.12 6.00
N SER A 275 -25.70 14.63 5.17
CA SER A 275 -24.69 13.83 4.51
C SER A 275 -23.74 13.12 5.50
N ILE A 276 -23.37 11.89 5.15
CA ILE A 276 -22.39 11.08 5.87
C ILE A 276 -21.26 10.77 4.90
N LEU A 277 -20.04 11.16 5.25
CA LEU A 277 -18.84 10.77 4.50
C LEU A 277 -18.23 9.53 5.13
N PHE A 278 -18.04 8.49 4.38
CA PHE A 278 -17.28 7.32 4.79
C PHE A 278 -15.88 7.35 4.19
N ILE A 279 -14.86 7.14 5.02
CA ILE A 279 -13.48 7.01 4.59
C ILE A 279 -12.97 5.68 5.13
N ASP A 280 -12.76 4.74 4.20
CA ASP A 280 -12.10 3.48 4.55
C ASP A 280 -10.60 3.71 4.76
N GLU A 281 -9.99 2.99 5.67
CA GLU A 281 -8.58 3.15 6.05
C GLU A 281 -8.20 4.64 6.30
N ILE A 282 -9.01 5.36 7.08
CA ILE A 282 -8.87 6.80 7.33
C ILE A 282 -7.46 7.21 7.80
N HIS A 283 -6.68 6.29 8.35
CA HIS A 283 -5.30 6.50 8.75
C HIS A 283 -4.39 6.86 7.56
N THR A 284 -4.72 6.42 6.35
CA THR A 284 -3.96 6.77 5.12
C THR A 284 -4.04 8.26 4.81
N VAL A 285 -5.13 8.92 5.24
CA VAL A 285 -5.40 10.35 5.02
C VAL A 285 -4.89 11.20 6.17
N ILE A 286 -4.89 10.66 7.39
CA ILE A 286 -4.66 11.43 8.62
C ILE A 286 -3.23 11.29 9.16
N GLY A 287 -2.49 10.26 8.90
CA GLY A 287 -1.25 9.96 9.62
C GLY A 287 0.02 9.93 8.81
N ALA A 288 -0.09 10.06 7.54
CA ALA A 288 0.98 9.81 6.60
C ALA A 288 2.12 10.87 6.59
N GLY A 289 2.04 11.91 7.40
CA GLY A 289 3.01 13.03 7.42
C GLY A 289 4.21 12.88 8.34
N ALA A 290 4.30 11.84 9.17
CA ALA A 290 5.27 11.83 10.27
C ALA A 290 6.58 11.06 10.00
N THR A 291 6.67 10.18 9.02
CA THR A 291 7.81 9.25 8.90
C THR A 291 8.53 9.18 7.55
N SER A 292 8.01 9.76 6.47
CA SER A 292 8.76 9.85 5.21
C SER A 292 8.40 11.11 4.43
N GLY A 293 9.40 11.91 4.13
CA GLY A 293 9.26 13.25 3.53
C GLY A 293 8.40 13.28 2.27
N GLY A 294 7.12 13.60 2.42
CA GLY A 294 6.25 13.88 1.29
C GLY A 294 4.80 13.40 1.39
N VAL A 295 4.36 12.81 2.49
CA VAL A 295 3.02 12.22 2.55
C VAL A 295 1.98 13.22 3.06
N MET A 296 0.78 13.15 2.50
CA MET A 296 -0.35 14.05 2.59
C MET A 296 -1.00 14.01 3.97
N ASP A 297 -1.00 15.11 4.72
CA ASP A 297 -1.72 15.22 5.99
C ASP A 297 -3.01 16.03 5.80
N ALA A 298 -4.14 15.35 5.64
CA ALA A 298 -5.45 15.96 5.53
C ALA A 298 -6.07 16.29 6.90
N SER A 299 -5.43 15.96 8.00
CA SER A 299 -5.96 16.22 9.34
C SER A 299 -6.27 17.69 9.56
N ASN A 300 -5.45 18.60 9.01
CA ASN A 300 -5.66 20.04 9.09
C ASN A 300 -6.91 20.53 8.34
N LEU A 301 -7.35 19.80 7.31
CA LEU A 301 -8.57 20.11 6.56
C LEU A 301 -9.82 19.54 7.22
N LEU A 302 -9.70 18.33 7.80
CA LEU A 302 -10.80 17.63 8.46
C LEU A 302 -11.11 18.20 9.86
N LYS A 303 -10.09 18.56 10.66
CA LYS A 303 -10.25 19.08 12.03
C LYS A 303 -11.23 20.27 12.15
N PRO A 304 -11.16 21.32 11.33
CA PRO A 304 -12.12 22.44 11.41
C PRO A 304 -13.53 22.05 11.00
N THR A 305 -13.65 21.13 10.05
CA THR A 305 -14.93 20.73 9.46
C THR A 305 -15.72 19.84 10.40
N LEU A 306 -15.06 18.90 11.07
CA LEU A 306 -15.64 18.04 12.08
C LEU A 306 -16.12 18.79 13.34
N GLY A 307 -15.55 19.98 13.60
CA GLY A 307 -15.96 20.81 14.74
C GLY A 307 -17.29 21.57 14.56
N LYS A 308 -17.72 21.78 13.32
CA LYS A 308 -18.92 22.56 12.99
C LYS A 308 -20.21 21.72 12.84
N GLY A 309 -20.10 20.38 12.82
CA GLY A 309 -21.26 19.47 12.73
C GLY A 309 -22.06 19.58 11.41
N SER A 310 -21.45 20.12 10.35
CA SER A 310 -22.11 20.33 9.05
C SER A 310 -22.37 19.02 8.28
N PHE A 311 -21.65 17.97 8.56
CA PHE A 311 -21.86 16.60 8.11
C PHE A 311 -21.25 15.63 9.12
N THR A 312 -21.54 14.34 8.96
CA THR A 312 -20.99 13.28 9.82
C THR A 312 -19.89 12.54 9.06
N LEU A 313 -18.77 12.23 9.75
CA LEU A 313 -17.68 11.44 9.18
C LEU A 313 -17.64 10.07 9.86
N VAL A 314 -17.73 9.01 9.08
CA VAL A 314 -17.49 7.63 9.50
C VAL A 314 -16.11 7.23 8.97
N GLY A 315 -15.24 6.75 9.84
CA GLY A 315 -13.93 6.24 9.45
C GLY A 315 -13.78 4.77 9.81
N SER A 316 -12.93 4.05 9.08
CA SER A 316 -12.46 2.72 9.47
C SER A 316 -10.96 2.74 9.68
N THR A 317 -10.45 1.90 10.60
CA THR A 317 -9.00 1.75 10.85
C THR A 317 -8.72 0.43 11.57
N THR A 318 -7.45 0.03 11.65
CA THR A 318 -7.04 -1.11 12.47
C THR A 318 -6.70 -0.69 13.90
N TYR A 319 -6.53 -1.67 14.82
CA TYR A 319 -6.14 -1.36 16.21
C TYR A 319 -4.76 -0.73 16.30
N THR A 320 -3.85 -1.13 15.43
CA THR A 320 -2.47 -0.63 15.41
C THR A 320 -2.43 0.85 15.02
N GLU A 321 -3.08 1.22 13.94
CA GLU A 321 -3.14 2.61 13.45
C GLU A 321 -3.98 3.49 14.39
N TYR A 322 -5.04 2.95 15.00
CA TYR A 322 -5.80 3.67 16.02
C TYR A 322 -4.90 4.14 17.16
N ARG A 323 -4.08 3.24 17.72
CA ARG A 323 -3.14 3.57 18.80
C ARG A 323 -2.06 4.55 18.34
N ASN A 324 -1.55 4.36 17.13
CA ASN A 324 -0.43 5.14 16.63
C ASN A 324 -0.82 6.56 16.23
N ILE A 325 -2.02 6.77 15.73
CA ILE A 325 -2.48 8.03 15.13
C ILE A 325 -3.55 8.71 15.98
N PHE A 326 -4.67 8.02 16.22
CA PHE A 326 -5.84 8.65 16.86
C PHE A 326 -5.68 8.87 18.36
N GLU A 327 -5.07 7.95 19.09
CA GLU A 327 -4.83 8.14 20.53
C GLU A 327 -3.81 9.24 20.82
N LYS A 328 -2.83 9.41 19.93
CA LYS A 328 -1.80 10.45 20.05
C LYS A 328 -2.34 11.84 19.70
N ASP A 329 -3.30 11.95 18.79
CA ASP A 329 -3.90 13.23 18.39
C ASP A 329 -5.17 13.53 19.21
N ARG A 330 -5.01 14.33 20.27
CA ARG A 330 -6.11 14.75 21.15
C ARG A 330 -7.23 15.51 20.43
N ALA A 331 -6.94 16.15 19.30
CA ALA A 331 -7.94 16.93 18.54
C ALA A 331 -8.86 16.00 17.76
N LEU A 332 -8.34 14.89 17.22
CA LEU A 332 -9.11 13.84 16.54
C LEU A 332 -9.88 12.99 17.56
N SER A 333 -9.24 12.51 18.62
CA SER A 333 -9.87 11.64 19.62
C SER A 333 -11.07 12.28 20.31
N ARG A 334 -11.11 13.62 20.40
CA ARG A 334 -12.27 14.36 20.94
C ARG A 334 -13.46 14.46 19.97
N ARG A 335 -13.27 14.19 18.69
CA ARG A 335 -14.29 14.31 17.64
C ARG A 335 -14.84 12.98 17.16
N PHE A 336 -14.08 11.92 17.34
CA PHE A 336 -14.49 10.57 17.00
C PHE A 336 -14.94 9.79 18.24
N GLN A 337 -15.87 8.85 18.01
CA GLN A 337 -16.26 7.84 18.98
C GLN A 337 -15.91 6.46 18.44
N LYS A 338 -15.04 5.75 19.15
CA LYS A 338 -14.63 4.40 18.81
C LYS A 338 -15.82 3.43 18.86
N VAL A 339 -15.89 2.57 17.85
CA VAL A 339 -16.76 1.39 17.76
C VAL A 339 -15.88 0.21 17.40
N ASP A 340 -15.78 -0.76 18.30
CA ASP A 340 -14.99 -1.97 18.05
C ASP A 340 -15.78 -2.90 17.14
N ILE A 341 -15.12 -3.40 16.10
CA ILE A 341 -15.62 -4.40 15.17
C ILE A 341 -14.76 -5.65 15.35
N GLU A 342 -15.27 -6.56 16.15
CA GLU A 342 -14.56 -7.80 16.48
C GLU A 342 -14.70 -8.84 15.36
N GLU A 343 -13.80 -9.83 15.34
CA GLU A 343 -13.89 -10.99 14.45
C GLU A 343 -15.20 -11.75 14.77
N PRO A 344 -16.04 -12.06 13.76
CA PRO A 344 -17.26 -12.81 14.00
C PRO A 344 -16.95 -14.26 14.39
N SER A 345 -17.81 -14.85 15.20
CA SER A 345 -17.73 -16.27 15.54
C SER A 345 -17.91 -17.15 14.28
N GLN A 346 -17.51 -18.43 14.39
CA GLN A 346 -17.71 -19.39 13.30
C GLN A 346 -19.19 -19.55 12.92
N GLU A 347 -20.09 -19.50 13.92
CA GLU A 347 -21.53 -19.58 13.68
C GLU A 347 -22.07 -18.36 12.93
N GLU A 348 -21.63 -17.17 13.30
CA GLU A 348 -21.98 -15.92 12.60
C GLU A 348 -21.40 -15.90 11.18
N THR A 349 -20.15 -16.33 11.01
CA THR A 349 -19.50 -16.44 9.71
C THR A 349 -20.25 -17.41 8.78
N LEU A 350 -20.72 -18.53 9.32
CA LEU A 350 -21.54 -19.47 8.54
C LEU A 350 -22.82 -18.81 8.03
N LYS A 351 -23.51 -18.03 8.87
CA LYS A 351 -24.71 -17.27 8.45
C LYS A 351 -24.38 -16.23 7.38
N ILE A 352 -23.22 -15.56 7.50
CA ILE A 352 -22.73 -14.60 6.48
C ILE A 352 -22.54 -15.33 5.15
N LEU A 353 -21.83 -16.47 5.14
CA LEU A 353 -21.65 -17.25 3.90
C LEU A 353 -22.97 -17.79 3.32
N GLU A 354 -23.92 -18.20 4.17
CA GLU A 354 -25.25 -18.62 3.72
C GLU A 354 -26.01 -17.46 3.05
N GLY A 355 -25.86 -16.25 3.52
CA GLY A 355 -26.49 -15.06 2.93
C GLY A 355 -25.81 -14.61 1.63
N LEU A 356 -24.51 -14.78 1.52
CA LEU A 356 -23.74 -14.45 0.31
C LEU A 356 -23.81 -15.56 -0.74
N LYS A 357 -24.26 -16.76 -0.35
CA LYS A 357 -24.28 -17.96 -1.19
C LYS A 357 -24.89 -17.75 -2.56
N SER A 358 -26.03 -17.07 -2.64
CA SER A 358 -26.75 -16.85 -3.90
C SER A 358 -25.92 -16.05 -4.91
N LYS A 359 -25.18 -15.04 -4.46
CA LYS A 359 -24.30 -14.22 -5.30
C LYS A 359 -23.10 -15.02 -5.81
N PHE A 360 -22.48 -15.84 -4.97
CA PHE A 360 -21.40 -16.75 -5.41
C PHE A 360 -21.91 -17.81 -6.38
N GLU A 361 -23.12 -18.37 -6.14
CA GLU A 361 -23.74 -19.35 -7.04
C GLU A 361 -24.05 -18.76 -8.42
N GLU A 362 -24.49 -17.51 -8.47
CA GLU A 362 -24.74 -16.77 -9.70
C GLU A 362 -23.43 -16.44 -10.44
N HIS A 363 -22.44 -15.92 -9.72
CA HIS A 363 -21.15 -15.53 -10.31
C HIS A 363 -20.38 -16.71 -10.91
N HIS A 364 -20.33 -17.84 -10.19
CA HIS A 364 -19.58 -19.02 -10.64
C HIS A 364 -20.41 -20.00 -11.47
N GLU A 365 -21.73 -19.81 -11.57
CA GLU A 365 -22.70 -20.74 -12.23
C GLU A 365 -22.66 -22.14 -11.60
N LEU A 366 -22.43 -22.21 -10.29
CA LEU A 366 -22.29 -23.42 -9.50
C LEU A 366 -23.20 -23.38 -8.28
N LYS A 367 -23.38 -24.51 -7.60
CA LYS A 367 -24.06 -24.59 -6.31
C LYS A 367 -23.07 -24.93 -5.20
N TYR A 368 -23.31 -24.41 -4.00
CA TYR A 368 -22.51 -24.75 -2.81
C TYR A 368 -23.34 -25.61 -1.87
N SER A 369 -22.76 -26.76 -1.43
CA SER A 369 -23.41 -27.57 -0.40
C SER A 369 -23.27 -26.89 0.97
N LYS A 370 -24.20 -27.19 1.91
CA LYS A 370 -24.10 -26.65 3.27
C LYS A 370 -22.85 -27.15 3.99
N GLU A 371 -22.46 -28.38 3.73
CA GLU A 371 -21.26 -29.01 4.26
C GLU A 371 -20.01 -28.31 3.75
N ALA A 372 -19.99 -27.85 2.49
CA ALA A 372 -18.89 -27.08 1.92
C ALA A 372 -18.71 -25.73 2.63
N LEU A 373 -19.81 -24.98 2.85
CA LEU A 373 -19.77 -23.69 3.55
C LEU A 373 -19.31 -23.87 5.00
N LYS A 374 -19.84 -24.88 5.71
CA LYS A 374 -19.41 -25.19 7.06
C LYS A 374 -17.94 -25.56 7.13
N SER A 375 -17.48 -26.42 6.22
CA SER A 375 -16.10 -26.83 6.12
C SER A 375 -15.17 -25.65 5.78
N ALA A 376 -15.61 -24.69 4.94
CA ALA A 376 -14.86 -23.48 4.63
C ALA A 376 -14.60 -22.64 5.89
N VAL A 377 -15.61 -22.47 6.75
CA VAL A 377 -15.46 -21.72 8.02
C VAL A 377 -14.53 -22.46 9.00
N GLU A 378 -14.83 -23.75 9.26
CA GLU A 378 -14.08 -24.53 10.25
C GLU A 378 -12.60 -24.66 9.86
N LEU A 379 -12.31 -24.98 8.61
CA LEU A 379 -10.95 -25.24 8.15
C LEU A 379 -10.15 -23.95 7.91
N SER A 380 -10.78 -22.89 7.42
CA SER A 380 -10.09 -21.59 7.31
C SER A 380 -9.73 -21.03 8.68
N SER A 381 -10.64 -21.16 9.66
CA SER A 381 -10.36 -20.76 11.04
C SER A 381 -9.18 -21.55 11.65
N LYS A 382 -9.05 -22.83 11.31
CA LYS A 382 -8.05 -23.74 11.86
C LYS A 382 -6.66 -23.59 11.20
N HIS A 383 -6.63 -23.35 9.89
CA HIS A 383 -5.40 -23.47 9.09
C HIS A 383 -4.91 -22.14 8.47
N ILE A 384 -5.74 -21.09 8.43
CA ILE A 384 -5.38 -19.79 7.91
C ILE A 384 -5.30 -18.80 9.08
N ASN A 385 -4.09 -18.48 9.54
CA ASN A 385 -3.86 -17.66 10.73
C ASN A 385 -3.48 -16.20 10.41
N ASP A 386 -3.12 -15.90 9.17
CA ASP A 386 -2.71 -14.58 8.69
C ASP A 386 -3.86 -13.66 8.32
N LYS A 387 -5.09 -14.17 8.30
CA LYS A 387 -6.32 -13.44 8.00
C LYS A 387 -7.41 -13.74 9.04
N PHE A 388 -8.40 -12.85 9.14
CA PHE A 388 -9.51 -12.95 10.06
C PHE A 388 -10.81 -13.41 9.34
N LEU A 389 -11.75 -13.96 10.11
CA LEU A 389 -13.12 -14.20 9.65
C LEU A 389 -13.86 -12.86 9.50
N PRO A 390 -14.81 -12.72 8.56
CA PRO A 390 -15.25 -13.71 7.58
C PRO A 390 -14.38 -13.80 6.33
N ASP A 391 -13.46 -12.86 6.11
CA ASP A 391 -12.71 -12.66 4.86
C ASP A 391 -12.01 -13.94 4.39
N LYS A 392 -11.24 -14.60 5.27
CA LYS A 392 -10.57 -15.86 4.93
C LYS A 392 -11.52 -17.00 4.52
N ALA A 393 -12.73 -17.03 5.06
CA ALA A 393 -13.71 -18.05 4.69
C ALA A 393 -14.40 -17.69 3.36
N ILE A 394 -14.63 -16.42 3.10
CA ILE A 394 -15.12 -15.87 1.82
C ILE A 394 -14.12 -16.20 0.72
N ASP A 395 -12.83 -15.90 0.91
CA ASP A 395 -11.77 -16.21 -0.06
C ASP A 395 -11.74 -17.70 -0.42
N VAL A 396 -11.87 -18.59 0.56
CA VAL A 396 -11.89 -20.04 0.33
C VAL A 396 -13.09 -20.46 -0.51
N VAL A 397 -14.27 -19.91 -0.26
CA VAL A 397 -15.50 -20.21 -1.00
C VAL A 397 -15.39 -19.71 -2.44
N ASP A 398 -14.91 -18.49 -2.64
CA ASP A 398 -14.72 -17.87 -3.94
C ASP A 398 -13.69 -18.63 -4.78
N GLU A 399 -12.52 -18.96 -4.22
CA GLU A 399 -11.48 -19.72 -4.90
C GLU A 399 -11.95 -21.14 -5.25
N ALA A 400 -12.74 -21.78 -4.39
CA ALA A 400 -13.29 -23.10 -4.69
C ALA A 400 -14.26 -23.07 -5.88
N GLY A 401 -15.09 -22.03 -5.98
CA GLY A 401 -15.95 -21.78 -7.12
C GLY A 401 -15.17 -21.55 -8.41
N ALA A 402 -14.20 -20.62 -8.36
CA ALA A 402 -13.36 -20.29 -9.50
C ALA A 402 -12.60 -21.52 -10.02
N ARG A 403 -11.99 -22.29 -9.12
CA ARG A 403 -11.26 -23.51 -9.46
C ARG A 403 -12.15 -24.55 -10.14
N LEU A 404 -13.35 -24.79 -9.60
CA LEU A 404 -14.26 -25.79 -10.14
C LEU A 404 -14.76 -25.38 -11.53
N ARG A 405 -14.99 -24.07 -11.77
CA ARG A 405 -15.39 -23.52 -13.07
C ARG A 405 -14.30 -23.70 -14.13
N LEU A 406 -13.02 -23.57 -13.77
CA LEU A 406 -11.88 -23.69 -14.70
C LEU A 406 -11.58 -25.14 -15.12
N LEU A 407 -12.10 -26.15 -14.44
CA LEU A 407 -11.87 -27.56 -14.80
C LEU A 407 -12.64 -27.94 -16.06
N LYS A 408 -11.96 -28.00 -17.21
CA LYS A 408 -12.52 -28.25 -18.58
C LYS A 408 -13.38 -29.48 -18.72
N ASN A 409 -13.27 -30.47 -17.83
CA ASN A 409 -14.02 -31.75 -17.89
C ASN A 409 -15.03 -31.92 -16.76
N ASN A 410 -15.41 -30.85 -16.06
CA ASN A 410 -16.21 -30.99 -14.87
C ASN A 410 -17.69 -31.01 -15.16
N ARG A 411 -18.29 -32.21 -15.05
CA ARG A 411 -19.76 -32.40 -15.08
C ARG A 411 -20.44 -32.02 -13.76
N ARG A 412 -19.66 -31.75 -12.72
CA ARG A 412 -20.18 -31.37 -11.41
C ARG A 412 -20.51 -29.87 -11.37
N LYS A 413 -21.73 -29.57 -11.00
CA LYS A 413 -22.21 -28.20 -10.79
C LYS A 413 -22.30 -27.83 -9.30
N THR A 414 -21.70 -28.64 -8.40
CA THR A 414 -21.81 -28.43 -6.95
C THR A 414 -20.45 -28.53 -6.31
N VAL A 415 -20.07 -27.48 -5.57
CA VAL A 415 -18.87 -27.44 -4.72
C VAL A 415 -19.12 -28.29 -3.47
N SER A 416 -18.24 -29.23 -3.22
CA SER A 416 -18.30 -30.18 -2.10
C SER A 416 -17.27 -29.82 -1.02
N GLU A 417 -17.37 -30.48 0.14
CA GLU A 417 -16.38 -30.38 1.22
C GLU A 417 -14.96 -30.73 0.74
N LEU A 418 -14.82 -31.73 -0.13
CA LEU A 418 -13.51 -32.12 -0.69
C LEU A 418 -12.87 -31.02 -1.55
N ASP A 419 -13.68 -30.24 -2.25
CA ASP A 419 -13.18 -29.12 -3.06
C ASP A 419 -12.64 -28.00 -2.15
N ILE A 420 -13.33 -27.72 -1.05
CA ILE A 420 -12.87 -26.79 -0.01
C ILE A 420 -11.55 -27.27 0.63
N GLN A 421 -11.45 -28.55 1.01
CA GLN A 421 -10.22 -29.11 1.58
C GLN A 421 -9.02 -28.95 0.65
N LYS A 422 -9.21 -29.13 -0.66
CA LYS A 422 -8.15 -28.92 -1.66
C LYS A 422 -7.72 -27.45 -1.75
N VAL A 423 -8.65 -26.53 -1.70
CA VAL A 423 -8.34 -25.08 -1.74
C VAL A 423 -7.56 -24.70 -0.50
N ILE A 424 -8.00 -25.10 0.68
CA ILE A 424 -7.31 -24.81 1.93
C ILE A 424 -5.91 -25.42 1.95
N SER A 425 -5.77 -26.65 1.45
CA SER A 425 -4.46 -27.29 1.29
C SER A 425 -3.49 -26.44 0.47
N LEU A 426 -3.99 -25.82 -0.60
CA LEU A 426 -3.17 -24.93 -1.43
C LEU A 426 -2.89 -23.59 -0.75
N MET A 427 -3.90 -22.94 -0.19
CA MET A 427 -3.77 -21.63 0.46
C MET A 427 -2.86 -21.70 1.68
N ALA A 428 -3.06 -22.68 2.55
CA ALA A 428 -2.28 -22.90 3.76
C ALA A 428 -0.97 -23.67 3.51
N ARG A 429 -0.68 -24.12 2.27
CA ARG A 429 0.50 -24.90 1.88
C ARG A 429 0.70 -26.18 2.71
N ILE A 430 -0.40 -26.85 3.07
CA ILE A 430 -0.39 -28.10 3.84
C ILE A 430 -0.88 -29.26 2.98
N PRO A 431 -0.39 -30.51 3.22
CA PRO A 431 -0.85 -31.68 2.48
C PRO A 431 -2.37 -31.91 2.62
N GLU A 432 -3.04 -32.31 1.54
CA GLU A 432 -4.50 -32.56 1.54
C GLU A 432 -4.96 -33.52 2.64
N LYS A 433 -4.14 -34.51 2.97
CA LYS A 433 -4.42 -35.50 4.04
C LYS A 433 -4.49 -34.89 5.45
N SER A 434 -3.86 -33.72 5.66
CA SER A 434 -3.83 -33.03 6.96
C SER A 434 -5.05 -32.13 7.18
N VAL A 435 -5.80 -31.84 6.13
CA VAL A 435 -7.00 -31.00 6.15
C VAL A 435 -8.27 -31.81 6.48
N SER A 436 -8.20 -33.15 6.34
CA SER A 436 -9.36 -34.02 6.61
C SER A 436 -9.65 -34.14 8.12
N LYS A 437 -10.92 -34.38 8.46
CA LYS A 437 -11.43 -34.44 9.87
C LYS A 437 -10.85 -35.55 10.75
N ASP A 438 -9.99 -36.41 10.22
CA ASP A 438 -9.44 -37.58 10.94
C ASP A 438 -8.19 -37.28 11.79
N ASP A 439 -8.11 -36.09 12.41
CA ASP A 439 -7.00 -35.74 13.32
C ASP A 439 -6.81 -36.78 14.43
N LYS A 440 -7.88 -37.37 14.96
CA LYS A 440 -7.80 -38.39 16.01
C LYS A 440 -7.11 -39.67 15.54
N VAL A 441 -7.34 -40.09 14.30
CA VAL A 441 -6.74 -41.30 13.73
C VAL A 441 -5.28 -41.04 13.37
N SER A 442 -4.98 -39.86 12.83
CA SER A 442 -3.58 -39.49 12.50
C SER A 442 -2.71 -39.28 13.73
N LEU A 443 -3.25 -38.68 14.80
CA LEU A 443 -2.57 -38.53 16.08
C LEU A 443 -2.32 -39.90 16.75
N GLY A 444 -3.27 -40.85 16.67
CA GLY A 444 -3.11 -42.19 17.17
C GLY A 444 -2.01 -42.99 16.49
N LYS A 445 -1.65 -42.66 15.26
CA LYS A 445 -0.56 -43.30 14.49
C LYS A 445 0.74 -42.51 14.47
N LEU A 446 0.76 -41.31 15.07
CA LEU A 446 1.91 -40.40 15.02
C LEU A 446 3.18 -41.05 15.58
N GLU A 447 3.08 -41.72 16.73
CA GLU A 447 4.19 -42.42 17.38
C GLU A 447 4.77 -43.52 16.48
N GLU A 448 3.89 -44.37 15.94
CA GLU A 448 4.28 -45.46 15.06
C GLU A 448 4.97 -44.95 13.78
N ASN A 449 4.42 -43.88 13.19
CA ASN A 449 5.00 -43.27 11.98
C ASN A 449 6.40 -42.67 12.24
N LEU A 450 6.59 -42.00 13.38
CA LEU A 450 7.90 -41.47 13.74
C LEU A 450 8.91 -42.57 14.04
N LYS A 451 8.53 -43.63 14.77
CA LYS A 451 9.39 -44.79 15.07
C LYS A 451 9.77 -45.58 13.82
N ARG A 452 8.99 -45.56 12.76
CA ARG A 452 9.33 -46.20 11.47
C ARG A 452 10.47 -45.50 10.73
N VAL A 453 10.66 -44.20 10.93
CA VAL A 453 11.67 -43.39 10.20
C VAL A 453 12.88 -43.07 11.09
N ILE A 454 12.67 -42.93 12.38
CA ILE A 454 13.72 -42.53 13.34
C ILE A 454 13.98 -43.68 14.28
N PHE A 455 15.19 -44.22 14.21
CA PHE A 455 15.58 -45.40 14.98
C PHE A 455 16.36 -45.00 16.23
N GLY A 456 16.13 -45.73 17.34
CA GLY A 456 16.89 -45.59 18.59
C GLY A 456 16.61 -44.30 19.38
N GLN A 457 15.47 -43.64 19.14
CA GLN A 457 15.02 -42.44 19.87
C GLN A 457 13.60 -42.63 20.46
N ASP A 458 13.25 -43.85 20.84
CA ASP A 458 11.89 -44.21 21.26
C ASP A 458 11.38 -43.38 22.44
N ASP A 459 12.22 -43.20 23.48
CA ASP A 459 11.87 -42.41 24.68
C ASP A 459 11.59 -40.91 24.35
N ALA A 460 12.37 -40.35 23.43
CA ALA A 460 12.18 -38.96 23.00
C ALA A 460 10.90 -38.81 22.19
N ILE A 461 10.61 -39.76 21.30
CA ILE A 461 9.40 -39.80 20.47
C ILE A 461 8.16 -39.94 21.37
N GLU A 462 8.18 -40.86 22.34
CA GLU A 462 7.06 -41.11 23.24
C GLU A 462 6.70 -39.85 24.08
N LYS A 463 7.70 -39.19 24.66
CA LYS A 463 7.51 -37.95 25.43
C LYS A 463 6.95 -36.81 24.55
N LEU A 464 7.49 -36.69 23.35
CA LEU A 464 7.03 -35.67 22.39
C LEU A 464 5.58 -35.92 21.98
N VAL A 465 5.25 -37.12 21.54
CA VAL A 465 3.91 -37.50 21.11
C VAL A 465 2.89 -37.38 22.25
N SER A 466 3.23 -37.83 23.45
CA SER A 466 2.36 -37.71 24.64
C SER A 466 1.99 -36.25 24.91
N SER A 467 2.96 -35.33 24.85
CA SER A 467 2.70 -33.90 25.05
C SER A 467 1.79 -33.29 23.96
N ILE A 468 1.99 -33.71 22.70
CA ILE A 468 1.19 -33.27 21.57
C ILE A 468 -0.26 -33.78 21.69
N VAL A 469 -0.42 -35.05 22.02
CA VAL A 469 -1.76 -35.67 22.21
C VAL A 469 -2.50 -35.01 23.36
N MET A 470 -1.85 -34.74 24.50
CA MET A 470 -2.47 -34.03 25.63
C MET A 470 -2.92 -32.63 25.27
N SER A 471 -2.09 -31.88 24.55
CA SER A 471 -2.45 -30.54 24.09
C SER A 471 -3.64 -30.55 23.13
N ARG A 472 -3.66 -31.48 22.17
CA ARG A 472 -4.74 -31.63 21.19
C ARG A 472 -6.02 -32.22 21.79
N ALA A 473 -5.95 -32.89 22.93
CA ALA A 473 -7.11 -33.37 23.69
C ALA A 473 -7.85 -32.26 24.46
N GLY A 474 -7.42 -31.01 24.32
CA GLY A 474 -8.03 -29.86 25.02
C GLY A 474 -7.60 -29.70 26.47
N LEU A 475 -6.56 -30.41 26.91
CA LEU A 475 -5.99 -30.27 28.25
C LEU A 475 -4.94 -29.15 28.36
N GLY A 476 -4.61 -28.51 27.22
CA GLY A 476 -3.71 -27.38 27.12
C GLY A 476 -4.48 -26.04 27.08
N ASN A 477 -3.76 -24.94 27.29
CA ASN A 477 -4.31 -23.59 27.07
C ASN A 477 -4.24 -23.25 25.58
N GLU A 478 -5.35 -22.86 24.95
CA GLU A 478 -5.46 -22.56 23.52
C GLU A 478 -4.55 -21.41 23.07
N GLU A 479 -4.26 -20.46 23.98
CA GLU A 479 -3.39 -19.31 23.71
C GLU A 479 -1.87 -19.65 23.77
N LYS A 480 -1.51 -20.84 24.23
CA LYS A 480 -0.11 -21.23 24.40
C LYS A 480 0.34 -22.22 23.32
N PRO A 481 1.63 -22.19 22.95
CA PRO A 481 2.16 -23.22 22.05
C PRO A 481 1.96 -24.62 22.65
N ILE A 482 1.81 -25.62 21.78
CA ILE A 482 1.64 -27.04 22.15
C ILE A 482 2.71 -27.51 23.14
N GLY A 483 3.94 -27.02 22.97
CA GLY A 483 5.03 -27.29 23.90
C GLY A 483 6.34 -26.68 23.40
N SER A 484 7.29 -26.54 24.29
CA SER A 484 8.67 -26.17 24.00
C SER A 484 9.59 -27.34 24.37
N PHE A 485 10.30 -27.87 23.39
CA PHE A 485 11.12 -29.07 23.53
C PHE A 485 12.58 -28.75 23.29
N LEU A 486 13.45 -29.17 24.19
CA LEU A 486 14.90 -29.08 24.05
C LEU A 486 15.49 -30.46 23.74
N PHE A 487 15.97 -30.67 22.52
CA PHE A 487 16.68 -31.87 22.12
C PHE A 487 18.19 -31.72 22.36
N ALA A 488 18.69 -32.29 23.42
CA ALA A 488 20.12 -32.30 23.76
C ALA A 488 20.77 -33.66 23.39
N GLY A 489 21.92 -33.60 22.77
CA GLY A 489 22.67 -34.82 22.39
C GLY A 489 23.77 -34.54 21.37
N PRO A 490 24.65 -35.52 21.07
CA PRO A 490 25.72 -35.36 20.09
C PRO A 490 25.23 -35.04 18.68
N THR A 491 26.14 -34.61 17.82
CA THR A 491 25.83 -34.36 16.41
C THR A 491 25.50 -35.68 15.70
N GLY A 492 24.54 -35.70 14.78
CA GLY A 492 24.19 -36.86 13.97
C GLY A 492 23.17 -37.82 14.57
N VAL A 493 22.69 -37.64 15.81
CA VAL A 493 21.72 -38.56 16.47
C VAL A 493 20.26 -38.37 16.04
N GLY A 494 19.97 -37.51 15.06
CA GLY A 494 18.64 -37.35 14.48
C GLY A 494 17.76 -36.23 15.07
N LYS A 495 18.31 -35.29 15.87
CA LYS A 495 17.54 -34.18 16.49
C LYS A 495 16.74 -33.35 15.48
N THR A 496 17.40 -32.91 14.41
CA THR A 496 16.78 -32.11 13.34
C THR A 496 15.81 -32.95 12.50
N GLU A 497 16.16 -34.22 12.26
CA GLU A 497 15.31 -35.12 11.49
C GLU A 497 14.00 -35.42 12.25
N LEU A 498 14.06 -35.56 13.57
CA LEU A 498 12.87 -35.72 14.41
C LEU A 498 11.89 -34.53 14.23
N SER A 499 12.39 -33.30 14.26
CA SER A 499 11.56 -32.10 14.05
C SER A 499 10.97 -32.07 12.64
N ARG A 500 11.76 -32.45 11.61
CA ARG A 500 11.32 -32.51 10.22
C ARG A 500 10.23 -33.56 10.01
N GLN A 501 10.43 -34.77 10.52
CA GLN A 501 9.46 -35.86 10.38
C GLN A 501 8.18 -35.58 11.18
N LEU A 502 8.32 -34.92 12.33
CA LEU A 502 7.17 -34.45 13.11
C LEU A 502 6.32 -33.46 12.27
N SER A 503 6.95 -32.43 11.66
CA SER A 503 6.24 -31.44 10.85
C SER A 503 5.50 -32.10 9.67
N LEU A 504 6.17 -33.03 8.99
CA LEU A 504 5.59 -33.82 7.90
C LEU A 504 4.40 -34.67 8.35
N SER A 505 4.51 -35.32 9.51
CA SER A 505 3.46 -36.17 10.06
C SER A 505 2.27 -35.40 10.57
N MET A 506 2.52 -34.19 11.09
CA MET A 506 1.47 -33.26 11.57
C MET A 506 0.90 -32.38 10.44
N GLY A 507 1.53 -32.36 9.26
CA GLY A 507 1.11 -31.51 8.14
C GLY A 507 1.24 -30.02 8.42
N VAL A 508 2.25 -29.61 9.19
CA VAL A 508 2.56 -28.21 9.49
C VAL A 508 3.88 -27.80 8.87
N GLU A 509 4.04 -26.53 8.54
CA GLU A 509 5.30 -26.02 8.01
C GLU A 509 6.38 -25.97 9.10
N LEU A 510 7.61 -26.38 8.77
CA LEU A 510 8.77 -26.29 9.66
C LEU A 510 9.55 -25.01 9.36
N ILE A 511 9.48 -24.03 10.25
CA ILE A 511 10.33 -22.85 10.19
C ILE A 511 11.62 -23.15 10.94
N ARG A 512 12.77 -23.08 10.24
CA ARG A 512 14.09 -23.38 10.80
C ARG A 512 14.96 -22.13 10.82
N PHE A 513 15.51 -21.83 12.01
CA PHE A 513 16.56 -20.83 12.20
C PHE A 513 17.85 -21.53 12.59
N ASP A 514 18.88 -21.41 11.76
CA ASP A 514 20.21 -21.96 12.06
C ASP A 514 21.03 -20.87 12.76
N MET A 515 21.26 -21.05 14.06
CA MET A 515 21.97 -20.07 14.87
C MET A 515 23.43 -19.87 14.44
N SER A 516 24.01 -20.75 13.63
CA SER A 516 25.32 -20.51 13.04
C SER A 516 25.37 -19.32 12.09
N GLU A 517 24.23 -18.97 11.48
CA GLU A 517 24.09 -17.79 10.62
C GLU A 517 24.00 -16.47 11.41
N TYR A 518 23.75 -16.57 12.74
CA TYR A 518 23.52 -15.42 13.62
C TYR A 518 24.64 -15.25 14.68
N MET A 519 25.83 -15.79 14.44
CA MET A 519 26.94 -15.71 15.37
C MET A 519 27.54 -14.31 15.55
N GLU A 520 27.39 -13.44 14.53
CA GLU A 520 27.90 -12.06 14.58
C GLU A 520 26.85 -11.12 15.16
N ARG A 521 27.29 -10.14 15.99
CA ARG A 521 26.39 -9.21 16.70
C ARG A 521 25.42 -8.44 15.80
N HIS A 522 25.82 -8.10 14.58
CA HIS A 522 24.98 -7.38 13.62
C HIS A 522 24.01 -8.28 12.85
N THR A 523 24.20 -9.58 12.85
CA THR A 523 23.23 -10.50 12.22
C THR A 523 22.05 -10.82 13.14
N VAL A 524 22.19 -10.63 14.46
CA VAL A 524 21.09 -10.77 15.43
C VAL A 524 19.97 -9.77 15.16
N SER A 525 20.30 -8.57 14.63
CA SER A 525 19.28 -7.58 14.24
C SER A 525 18.34 -8.05 13.12
N ARG A 526 18.70 -9.09 12.36
CA ARG A 526 17.81 -9.74 11.38
C ARG A 526 16.69 -10.54 12.04
N LEU A 527 16.89 -11.01 13.28
CA LEU A 527 15.88 -11.75 14.04
C LEU A 527 14.99 -10.83 14.88
N ILE A 528 15.56 -9.79 15.47
CA ILE A 528 14.86 -8.93 16.45
C ILE A 528 14.48 -7.56 15.88
N GLY A 529 14.85 -7.26 14.64
CA GLY A 529 14.75 -5.92 14.07
C GLY A 529 15.89 -4.99 14.53
N ALA A 530 16.06 -3.86 13.86
CA ALA A 530 17.01 -2.84 14.24
C ALA A 530 16.52 -2.08 15.51
N PRO A 531 17.43 -1.50 16.33
CA PRO A 531 17.02 -0.66 17.45
C PRO A 531 16.14 0.52 17.01
N PRO A 532 15.24 1.02 17.88
CA PRO A 532 14.40 2.18 17.57
C PRO A 532 15.23 3.37 17.07
N GLY A 533 14.86 3.91 15.90
CA GLY A 533 15.55 5.05 15.28
C GLY A 533 16.51 4.68 14.13
N TYR A 534 16.71 3.42 13.85
CA TYR A 534 17.46 2.95 12.66
C TYR A 534 16.52 2.49 11.54
N VAL A 535 16.97 2.65 10.28
CA VAL A 535 16.24 2.16 9.10
C VAL A 535 16.13 0.64 9.18
N GLY A 536 14.89 0.10 9.09
CA GLY A 536 14.64 -1.34 9.21
C GLY A 536 14.21 -1.81 10.61
N TYR A 537 13.82 -0.91 11.51
CA TYR A 537 13.28 -1.24 12.84
C TYR A 537 12.09 -2.22 12.80
N ASP A 538 11.23 -2.09 11.79
CA ASP A 538 10.03 -2.95 11.60
C ASP A 538 10.27 -4.17 10.71
N GLN A 539 11.51 -4.48 10.34
CA GLN A 539 11.91 -5.57 9.44
C GLN A 539 12.67 -6.69 10.18
N GLY A 540 12.15 -7.10 11.33
CA GLY A 540 12.69 -8.23 12.09
C GLY A 540 12.11 -9.56 11.64
#